data_c5f7c2307744846efc7d6c56911c437e
#
_entry.id   c5f7c2307744846efc7d6c56911c437e
#
_cell.length_a   1.000
_cell.length_b   1.000
_cell.length_c   1.000
_cell.angle_alpha   90.00
_cell.angle_beta   90.00
_cell.angle_gamma   90.00
#
_symmetry.space_group_name_H-M   'P 1'
#
loop_
_entity.id
_entity.type
_entity.pdbx_description
1 polymer ?
#
loop_
_entity_poly.entity_id
_entity_poly.type
_entity_poly.pdbx_seq_one_letter_code
_entity_poly.pdbx_strand_id
1 'polypeptide(L)'
;MTSSNCSGLRFLDPVHPELLLERFSYELIYKQYLQQGRPLLMKGLLENSDGWSLEFLRKHLGTQLFPVRQYGRERYQQDKRQWKDMGSGVSVSSLTFETYADLILNGDAHKYDLYLARCSLKGTSLEKVSVLSPVEQLLKLSNPVTPENLWCGPAGHTSCLHYDPMDGTLAQLAGTKQVTLFPPSQLYNLYPFSVWNHLMHGAKRRAVYSKVYPDNPDLKVFPKFKMAMPHRIDITLQPGEMLFIPAGWWHEITSVGHGMVCSINRWWNVPLSRTFSNWSKLRAHIGSLLGIPHTLLNFADAMASSDSRQHKLRALIQRF
;
A
#
# COMPACT_ATOMS: atom_id res chain seq x y z
N MET A 1 44.81 -5.88 -16.08
CA MET A 1 43.89 -6.92 -16.57
C MET A 1 43.44 -7.76 -15.36
N THR A 2 42.37 -7.44 -14.76
CA THR A 2 41.60 -8.33 -13.85
C THR A 2 40.17 -7.87 -13.94
N SER A 3 39.37 -8.61 -14.70
CA SER A 3 37.94 -8.51 -14.81
C SER A 3 37.35 -8.97 -13.49
N SER A 4 36.98 -8.05 -12.62
CA SER A 4 36.19 -8.35 -11.43
C SER A 4 34.75 -8.55 -11.82
N ASN A 5 34.31 -9.81 -11.74
CA ASN A 5 32.95 -10.29 -11.85
C ASN A 5 32.00 -9.51 -10.93
N CYS A 6 31.18 -8.64 -11.52
CA CYS A 6 29.99 -8.06 -10.88
C CYS A 6 28.78 -9.01 -10.99
N SER A 7 28.98 -10.30 -10.72
CA SER A 7 27.91 -11.28 -10.66
C SER A 7 27.57 -11.60 -9.20
N GLY A 8 26.67 -10.85 -8.58
CA GLY A 8 26.28 -11.18 -7.19
C GLY A 8 25.34 -10.25 -6.46
N LEU A 9 24.84 -9.17 -7.03
CA LEU A 9 23.77 -8.40 -6.40
C LEU A 9 22.46 -9.14 -6.62
N ARG A 10 22.09 -10.00 -5.65
CA ARG A 10 20.76 -10.58 -5.56
C ARG A 10 19.75 -9.44 -5.39
N PHE A 11 18.56 -9.59 -5.94
CA PHE A 11 17.50 -8.60 -6.09
C PHE A 11 17.04 -7.89 -4.80
N LEU A 12 17.58 -8.21 -3.63
CA LEU A 12 17.18 -7.71 -2.31
C LEU A 12 18.30 -7.79 -1.26
N ASP A 13 19.55 -7.65 -1.65
CA ASP A 13 20.54 -7.38 -0.61
C ASP A 13 20.21 -6.01 0.02
N PRO A 14 19.99 -5.94 1.34
CA PRO A 14 19.67 -4.69 2.01
C PRO A 14 20.83 -3.73 1.79
N VAL A 15 20.55 -2.63 1.10
CA VAL A 15 21.57 -1.61 0.87
C VAL A 15 21.64 -0.76 2.13
N HIS A 16 22.70 -0.91 2.90
CA HIS A 16 22.98 -0.06 4.05
C HIS A 16 23.23 1.37 3.59
N PRO A 17 22.74 2.40 4.31
CA PRO A 17 22.96 3.81 3.97
C PRO A 17 24.43 4.19 3.82
N GLU A 18 25.29 3.62 4.65
CA GLU A 18 26.76 3.81 4.57
C GLU A 18 27.32 3.26 3.27
N LEU A 19 26.78 2.14 2.76
CA LEU A 19 27.12 1.62 1.45
C LEU A 19 26.50 2.44 0.31
N LEU A 20 25.35 3.08 0.54
CA LEU A 20 24.72 4.00 -0.41
C LEU A 20 25.53 5.28 -0.57
N LEU A 21 26.05 5.83 0.51
CA LEU A 21 26.83 7.08 0.51
C LEU A 21 28.27 6.88 0.05
N GLU A 22 28.88 5.72 0.34
CA GLU A 22 30.29 5.46 0.00
C GLU A 22 30.52 4.67 -1.30
N ARG A 23 29.59 3.78 -1.68
CA ARG A 23 29.77 2.86 -2.82
C ARG A 23 28.80 3.05 -3.97
N PHE A 24 27.65 3.68 -3.76
CA PHE A 24 26.64 3.88 -4.80
C PHE A 24 26.38 5.36 -5.01
N SER A 25 26.84 5.88 -6.13
CA SER A 25 26.37 7.20 -6.57
C SER A 25 24.86 7.14 -6.80
N TYR A 26 24.16 8.26 -6.60
CA TYR A 26 22.75 8.41 -6.97
C TYR A 26 22.47 7.87 -8.38
N GLU A 27 23.39 8.06 -9.33
CA GLU A 27 23.23 7.54 -10.69
C GLU A 27 23.10 6.02 -10.75
N LEU A 28 23.82 5.29 -9.91
CA LEU A 28 23.74 3.83 -9.87
C LEU A 28 22.39 3.37 -9.32
N ILE A 29 21.94 3.98 -8.21
CA ILE A 29 20.62 3.70 -7.62
C ILE A 29 19.52 4.04 -8.62
N TYR A 30 19.60 5.21 -9.23
CA TYR A 30 18.63 5.65 -10.24
C TYR A 30 18.57 4.67 -11.41
N LYS A 31 19.72 4.34 -12.02
CA LYS A 31 19.79 3.44 -13.18
C LYS A 31 19.35 2.01 -12.85
N GLN A 32 19.76 1.48 -11.70
CA GLN A 32 19.49 0.07 -11.36
C GLN A 32 18.11 -0.18 -10.77
N TYR A 33 17.57 0.76 -10.02
CA TYR A 33 16.31 0.58 -9.30
C TYR A 33 15.18 1.45 -9.85
N LEU A 34 15.32 2.78 -9.78
CA LEU A 34 14.24 3.67 -10.16
C LEU A 34 13.94 3.60 -11.67
N GLN A 35 14.96 3.70 -12.51
CA GLN A 35 14.79 3.67 -13.96
C GLN A 35 14.29 2.30 -14.45
N GLN A 36 14.79 1.22 -13.87
CA GLN A 36 14.38 -0.14 -14.23
C GLN A 36 13.08 -0.57 -13.52
N GLY A 37 12.57 0.23 -12.60
CA GLY A 37 11.37 -0.10 -11.83
C GLY A 37 11.56 -1.34 -10.97
N ARG A 38 12.65 -1.42 -10.22
CA ARG A 38 12.94 -2.50 -9.27
C ARG A 38 12.67 -2.06 -7.83
N PRO A 39 12.09 -2.91 -6.96
CA PRO A 39 11.96 -2.61 -5.55
C PRO A 39 13.32 -2.41 -4.88
N LEU A 40 13.35 -1.54 -3.87
CA LEU A 40 14.56 -1.26 -3.11
C LEU A 40 14.22 -1.21 -1.63
N LEU A 41 14.86 -2.08 -0.83
CA LEU A 41 14.81 -2.03 0.62
C LEU A 41 15.99 -1.20 1.14
N MET A 42 15.69 -0.20 1.94
CA MET A 42 16.66 0.72 2.54
C MET A 42 16.62 0.60 4.05
N LYS A 43 17.79 0.52 4.68
CA LYS A 43 17.97 0.41 6.13
C LYS A 43 18.72 1.62 6.66
N GLY A 44 18.44 2.00 7.91
CA GLY A 44 19.20 3.04 8.62
C GLY A 44 18.99 4.48 8.14
N LEU A 45 17.98 4.74 7.28
CA LEU A 45 17.65 6.09 6.80
C LEU A 45 16.62 6.80 7.67
N LEU A 46 15.89 6.06 8.48
CA LEU A 46 14.87 6.62 9.35
C LEU A 46 15.42 6.74 10.75
N GLU A 47 16.16 7.82 11.00
CA GLU A 47 16.59 8.17 12.35
C GLU A 47 15.36 8.44 13.24
N ASN A 48 15.40 7.97 14.50
CA ASN A 48 14.33 8.15 15.49
C ASN A 48 12.99 7.43 15.21
N SER A 49 13.01 6.30 14.50
CA SER A 49 11.81 5.46 14.37
C SER A 49 11.32 4.90 15.72
N ASP A 50 12.19 4.80 16.72
CA ASP A 50 11.87 4.24 18.05
C ASP A 50 10.83 5.04 18.84
N GLY A 51 10.52 6.28 18.44
CA GLY A 51 9.55 7.15 19.09
C GLY A 51 8.08 6.94 18.68
N TRP A 52 7.78 6.13 17.65
CA TRP A 52 6.43 5.99 17.08
C TRP A 52 5.56 4.99 17.85
N SER A 53 5.46 5.17 19.15
CA SER A 53 4.57 4.39 20.02
C SER A 53 3.11 4.81 19.87
N LEU A 54 2.19 3.95 20.35
CA LEU A 54 0.76 4.29 20.40
C LEU A 54 0.52 5.54 21.26
N GLU A 55 1.28 5.71 22.34
CA GLU A 55 1.20 6.89 23.20
C GLU A 55 1.67 8.16 22.49
N PHE A 56 2.76 8.08 21.73
CA PHE A 56 3.22 9.18 20.89
C PHE A 56 2.13 9.61 19.89
N LEU A 57 1.52 8.66 19.21
CA LEU A 57 0.44 8.94 18.27
C LEU A 57 -0.79 9.52 18.98
N ARG A 58 -1.17 9.03 20.17
CA ARG A 58 -2.25 9.62 20.99
C ARG A 58 -1.98 11.07 21.33
N LYS A 59 -0.76 11.38 21.77
CA LYS A 59 -0.36 12.74 22.11
C LYS A 59 -0.49 13.70 20.92
N HIS A 60 -0.12 13.25 19.73
CA HIS A 60 -0.06 14.11 18.55
C HIS A 60 -1.36 14.14 17.73
N LEU A 61 -2.15 13.08 17.75
CA LEU A 61 -3.32 12.89 16.90
C LEU A 61 -4.62 12.68 17.69
N GLY A 62 -4.59 12.63 19.02
CA GLY A 62 -5.68 12.15 19.87
C GLY A 62 -7.07 12.70 19.50
N THR A 63 -7.20 14.01 19.33
CA THR A 63 -8.47 14.67 18.98
C THR A 63 -8.81 14.66 17.49
N GLN A 64 -7.89 14.23 16.64
CA GLN A 64 -8.09 14.20 15.17
C GLN A 64 -9.05 13.07 14.79
N LEU A 65 -9.97 13.35 13.88
CA LEU A 65 -10.89 12.37 13.33
C LEU A 65 -10.27 11.65 12.14
N PHE A 66 -10.30 10.32 12.17
CA PHE A 66 -9.83 9.47 11.08
C PHE A 66 -10.89 8.49 10.60
N PRO A 67 -10.89 8.14 9.30
CA PRO A 67 -11.73 7.08 8.76
C PRO A 67 -11.18 5.71 9.15
N VAL A 68 -11.71 5.10 10.18
CA VAL A 68 -11.39 3.74 10.62
C VAL A 68 -12.17 2.75 9.78
N ARG A 69 -11.48 1.82 9.14
CA ARG A 69 -12.06 0.80 8.27
C ARG A 69 -12.19 -0.51 9.02
N GLN A 70 -13.37 -1.13 8.95
CA GLN A 70 -13.62 -2.45 9.51
C GLN A 70 -13.60 -3.48 8.39
N TYR A 71 -12.62 -4.36 8.41
CA TYR A 71 -12.45 -5.43 7.41
C TYR A 71 -13.10 -6.75 7.82
N GLY A 72 -13.05 -7.11 9.10
CA GLY A 72 -13.47 -8.41 9.61
C GLY A 72 -12.46 -9.53 9.33
N ARG A 73 -12.22 -10.40 10.32
CA ARG A 73 -11.20 -11.47 10.20
C ARG A 73 -11.62 -12.58 9.26
N GLU A 74 -12.91 -12.90 9.18
CA GLU A 74 -13.49 -13.91 8.31
C GLU A 74 -13.28 -13.62 6.82
N ARG A 75 -13.04 -12.34 6.46
CA ARG A 75 -12.80 -11.92 5.10
C ARG A 75 -11.64 -12.66 4.44
N TYR A 76 -10.59 -12.96 5.19
CA TYR A 76 -9.38 -13.61 4.66
C TYR A 76 -9.58 -15.11 4.37
N GLN A 77 -10.72 -15.69 4.79
CA GLN A 77 -11.12 -17.06 4.51
C GLN A 77 -12.12 -17.16 3.36
N GLN A 78 -12.66 -16.05 2.91
CA GLN A 78 -13.66 -15.99 1.85
C GLN A 78 -13.01 -16.02 0.46
N ASP A 79 -13.72 -16.59 -0.52
CA ASP A 79 -13.34 -16.46 -1.92
C ASP A 79 -13.43 -14.99 -2.35
N LYS A 80 -12.29 -14.41 -2.74
CA LYS A 80 -12.23 -13.00 -3.18
C LYS A 80 -13.16 -12.68 -4.35
N ARG A 81 -13.53 -13.67 -5.17
CA ARG A 81 -14.47 -13.49 -6.28
C ARG A 81 -15.88 -13.09 -5.80
N GLN A 82 -16.21 -13.45 -4.57
CA GLN A 82 -17.49 -13.12 -3.93
C GLN A 82 -17.47 -11.79 -3.17
N TRP A 83 -16.32 -11.17 -3.00
CA TRP A 83 -16.22 -9.90 -2.28
C TRP A 83 -17.01 -8.79 -2.98
N LYS A 84 -17.83 -8.10 -2.22
CA LYS A 84 -18.60 -6.95 -2.71
C LYS A 84 -17.73 -5.70 -2.85
N ASP A 85 -16.78 -5.54 -1.95
CA ASP A 85 -15.82 -4.44 -1.91
C ASP A 85 -14.38 -4.94 -1.85
N MET A 86 -13.50 -4.32 -2.67
CA MET A 86 -12.08 -4.64 -2.72
C MET A 86 -11.27 -3.44 -2.20
N GLY A 87 -10.37 -3.70 -1.26
CA GLY A 87 -9.35 -2.74 -0.82
C GLY A 87 -9.81 -1.58 0.07
N SER A 88 -11.09 -1.23 0.06
CA SER A 88 -11.60 -0.10 0.86
C SER A 88 -12.15 -0.49 2.23
N GLY A 89 -12.15 -1.79 2.56
CA GLY A 89 -12.86 -2.29 3.71
C GLY A 89 -14.36 -2.42 3.47
N VAL A 90 -15.07 -2.90 4.44
CA VAL A 90 -16.51 -3.22 4.34
C VAL A 90 -17.35 -2.09 4.91
N SER A 91 -16.91 -1.49 6.00
CA SER A 91 -17.52 -0.31 6.61
C SER A 91 -16.46 0.69 7.05
N VAL A 92 -16.86 1.95 7.14
CA VAL A 92 -15.97 3.04 7.56
C VAL A 92 -16.68 3.85 8.63
N SER A 93 -16.03 4.01 9.78
CA SER A 93 -16.48 4.86 10.89
C SER A 93 -15.51 6.01 11.08
N SER A 94 -16.01 7.18 11.41
CA SER A 94 -15.16 8.32 11.76
C SER A 94 -14.94 8.32 13.28
N LEU A 95 -13.72 8.04 13.72
CA LEU A 95 -13.34 8.01 15.13
C LEU A 95 -12.18 8.99 15.39
N THR A 96 -12.11 9.51 16.62
CA THR A 96 -10.89 10.20 17.06
C THR A 96 -9.75 9.17 17.17
N PHE A 97 -8.51 9.62 17.01
CA PHE A 97 -7.38 8.70 17.19
C PHE A 97 -7.34 8.16 18.62
N GLU A 98 -7.72 8.95 19.60
CA GLU A 98 -7.81 8.52 21.01
C GLU A 98 -8.76 7.34 21.18
N THR A 99 -10.00 7.44 20.67
CA THR A 99 -10.96 6.32 20.68
C THR A 99 -10.41 5.10 19.96
N TYR A 100 -9.75 5.28 18.82
CA TYR A 100 -9.15 4.20 18.07
C TYR A 100 -7.97 3.53 18.82
N ALA A 101 -7.16 4.33 19.54
CA ALA A 101 -6.09 3.81 20.38
C ALA A 101 -6.64 2.94 21.52
N ASP A 102 -7.76 3.32 22.13
CA ASP A 102 -8.43 2.49 23.14
C ASP A 102 -8.91 1.15 22.55
N LEU A 103 -9.42 1.15 21.32
CA LEU A 103 -9.81 -0.09 20.61
C LEU A 103 -8.59 -0.98 20.27
N ILE A 104 -7.41 -0.41 20.09
CA ILE A 104 -6.17 -1.19 19.94
C ILE A 104 -5.79 -1.82 21.29
N LEU A 105 -5.83 -1.05 22.38
CA LEU A 105 -5.41 -1.49 23.71
C LEU A 105 -6.32 -2.58 24.30
N ASN A 106 -7.64 -2.46 24.09
CA ASN A 106 -8.59 -3.45 24.60
C ASN A 106 -8.74 -4.68 23.68
N GLY A 107 -8.08 -4.69 22.51
CA GLY A 107 -8.10 -5.81 21.57
C GLY A 107 -9.24 -5.80 20.55
N ASP A 108 -10.20 -4.87 20.66
CA ASP A 108 -11.33 -4.80 19.71
C ASP A 108 -10.88 -4.48 18.29
N ALA A 109 -9.85 -3.62 18.13
CA ALA A 109 -9.28 -3.36 16.83
C ALA A 109 -8.75 -4.64 16.17
N HIS A 110 -8.12 -5.54 16.93
CA HIS A 110 -7.71 -6.85 16.43
C HIS A 110 -8.87 -7.75 16.11
N LYS A 111 -9.84 -7.87 17.02
CA LYS A 111 -11.03 -8.73 16.88
C LYS A 111 -11.83 -8.42 15.62
N TYR A 112 -12.07 -7.16 15.34
CA TYR A 112 -12.89 -6.71 14.22
C TYR A 112 -12.07 -6.30 12.99
N ASP A 113 -10.75 -6.43 13.01
CA ASP A 113 -9.81 -5.95 11.99
C ASP A 113 -10.07 -4.48 11.63
N LEU A 114 -10.03 -3.62 12.65
CA LEU A 114 -10.16 -2.17 12.48
C LEU A 114 -8.80 -1.59 12.10
N TYR A 115 -8.75 -0.87 10.99
CA TYR A 115 -7.48 -0.39 10.44
C TYR A 115 -7.58 1.03 9.88
N LEU A 116 -6.60 1.86 10.22
CA LEU A 116 -6.38 3.16 9.59
C LEU A 116 -5.57 2.96 8.32
N ALA A 117 -6.25 3.03 7.17
CA ALA A 117 -5.62 2.87 5.87
C ALA A 117 -5.59 4.20 5.12
N ARG A 118 -4.41 4.62 4.70
CA ARG A 118 -4.21 5.83 3.89
C ARG A 118 -4.79 7.10 4.57
N CYS A 119 -4.47 7.30 5.83
CA CYS A 119 -4.91 8.49 6.56
C CYS A 119 -3.91 9.63 6.39
N SER A 120 -4.32 10.69 5.70
CA SER A 120 -3.47 11.86 5.46
C SER A 120 -2.99 12.49 6.77
N LEU A 121 -1.69 12.75 6.86
CA LEU A 121 -1.10 13.53 7.95
C LEU A 121 -1.13 15.04 7.70
N LYS A 122 -1.61 15.48 6.53
CA LYS A 122 -1.75 16.89 6.20
C LYS A 122 -2.74 17.58 7.15
N GLY A 123 -2.33 18.71 7.71
CA GLY A 123 -3.10 19.46 8.70
C GLY A 123 -3.00 18.91 10.12
N THR A 124 -2.24 17.85 10.36
CA THR A 124 -1.96 17.34 11.72
C THR A 124 -0.65 17.90 12.26
N SER A 125 -0.40 17.73 13.57
CA SER A 125 0.87 18.10 14.18
C SER A 125 2.07 17.30 13.64
N LEU A 126 1.83 16.12 13.04
CA LEU A 126 2.86 15.26 12.47
C LEU A 126 3.22 15.62 11.02
N GLU A 127 2.50 16.51 10.36
CA GLU A 127 2.83 16.96 9.00
C GLU A 127 4.26 17.50 8.90
N LYS A 128 4.73 18.20 9.94
CA LYS A 128 6.06 18.82 9.98
C LYS A 128 7.20 17.84 10.29
N VAL A 129 6.89 16.63 10.76
CA VAL A 129 7.90 15.64 11.12
C VAL A 129 8.59 15.09 9.87
N SER A 130 7.85 15.01 8.77
CA SER A 130 8.36 14.66 7.42
C SER A 130 9.32 13.45 7.41
N VAL A 131 8.80 12.31 7.86
CA VAL A 131 9.59 11.06 8.03
C VAL A 131 10.25 10.61 6.73
N LEU A 132 9.59 10.84 5.59
CA LEU A 132 10.07 10.39 4.28
C LEU A 132 11.09 11.34 3.65
N SER A 133 11.28 12.55 4.18
CA SER A 133 12.11 13.59 3.57
C SER A 133 13.56 13.17 3.28
N PRO A 134 14.28 12.49 4.18
CA PRO A 134 15.64 12.05 3.90
C PRO A 134 15.74 11.14 2.69
N VAL A 135 14.78 10.23 2.55
CA VAL A 135 14.76 9.27 1.44
C VAL A 135 14.30 9.92 0.15
N GLU A 136 13.32 10.81 0.23
CA GLU A 136 12.86 11.59 -0.92
C GLU A 136 13.99 12.39 -1.55
N GLN A 137 14.80 13.01 -0.71
CA GLN A 137 16.01 13.73 -1.14
C GLN A 137 17.06 12.78 -1.74
N LEU A 138 17.33 11.67 -1.08
CA LEU A 138 18.28 10.67 -1.56
C LEU A 138 17.89 10.09 -2.91
N LEU A 139 16.63 9.74 -3.08
CA LEU A 139 16.08 9.19 -4.33
C LEU A 139 15.69 10.27 -5.35
N LYS A 140 15.85 11.56 -5.01
CA LYS A 140 15.42 12.72 -5.82
C LYS A 140 13.98 12.57 -6.32
N LEU A 141 13.10 12.05 -5.46
CA LEU A 141 11.70 11.92 -5.77
C LEU A 141 11.04 13.30 -5.76
N SER A 142 10.38 13.63 -6.84
CA SER A 142 9.67 14.89 -7.03
C SER A 142 8.24 14.63 -7.48
N ASN A 143 7.34 15.60 -7.27
CA ASN A 143 5.94 15.51 -7.67
C ASN A 143 5.15 14.39 -6.96
N PRO A 144 5.01 14.47 -5.62
CA PRO A 144 4.18 13.54 -4.89
C PRO A 144 2.72 13.63 -5.33
N VAL A 145 2.04 12.48 -5.44
CA VAL A 145 0.61 12.39 -5.76
C VAL A 145 -0.22 12.62 -4.50
N THR A 146 0.33 12.24 -3.34
CA THR A 146 -0.36 12.36 -2.06
C THR A 146 0.55 13.01 -1.01
N PRO A 147 -0.02 13.59 0.06
CA PRO A 147 0.73 13.87 1.27
C PRO A 147 1.24 12.56 1.90
N GLU A 148 1.99 12.64 2.98
CA GLU A 148 2.30 11.48 3.81
C GLU A 148 1.01 10.90 4.39
N ASN A 149 0.87 9.58 4.29
CA ASN A 149 -0.30 8.86 4.77
C ASN A 149 0.10 7.88 5.87
N LEU A 150 -0.61 7.94 6.97
CA LEU A 150 -0.49 7.01 8.08
C LEU A 150 -1.26 5.72 7.76
N TRP A 151 -0.62 4.60 8.08
CA TRP A 151 -1.17 3.25 8.09
C TRP A 151 -0.94 2.67 9.47
N CYS A 152 -2.00 2.51 10.23
CA CYS A 152 -1.89 2.11 11.62
C CYS A 152 -3.00 1.12 11.99
N GLY A 153 -2.63 0.06 12.69
CA GLY A 153 -3.60 -0.91 13.18
C GLY A 153 -2.98 -2.07 13.90
N PRO A 154 -3.80 -3.08 14.25
CA PRO A 154 -3.33 -4.26 14.96
C PRO A 154 -2.51 -5.19 14.05
N ALA A 155 -1.70 -6.03 14.66
CA ALA A 155 -1.12 -7.18 13.99
C ALA A 155 -2.21 -8.09 13.39
N GLY A 156 -1.87 -8.82 12.33
CA GLY A 156 -2.78 -9.72 11.60
C GLY A 156 -3.63 -9.03 10.52
N HIS A 157 -3.58 -7.69 10.38
CA HIS A 157 -4.20 -7.03 9.23
C HIS A 157 -3.42 -7.33 7.95
N THR A 158 -4.14 -7.63 6.87
CA THR A 158 -3.55 -7.88 5.54
C THR A 158 -4.14 -6.98 4.48
N SER A 159 -3.30 -6.17 3.87
CA SER A 159 -3.59 -5.50 2.60
C SER A 159 -3.37 -6.50 1.47
N CYS A 160 -4.47 -7.10 0.99
CA CYS A 160 -4.42 -8.22 0.04
C CYS A 160 -3.70 -7.88 -1.26
N LEU A 161 -3.14 -8.90 -1.91
CA LEU A 161 -2.32 -8.81 -3.12
C LEU A 161 -2.93 -7.90 -4.18
N HIS A 162 -2.24 -6.80 -4.47
CA HIS A 162 -2.61 -5.78 -5.46
C HIS A 162 -1.36 -5.08 -6.00
N TYR A 163 -1.54 -4.20 -6.98
CA TYR A 163 -0.50 -3.28 -7.43
C TYR A 163 -1.01 -1.85 -7.49
N ASP A 164 -0.10 -0.91 -7.32
CA ASP A 164 -0.37 0.52 -7.50
C ASP A 164 0.09 1.00 -8.88
N PRO A 165 -0.62 1.97 -9.50
CA PRO A 165 -0.18 2.59 -10.75
C PRO A 165 0.89 3.67 -10.56
N MET A 166 1.31 3.91 -9.32
CA MET A 166 2.27 4.92 -8.88
C MET A 166 3.45 4.26 -8.20
N ASP A 167 4.60 4.92 -8.19
CA ASP A 167 5.71 4.51 -7.33
C ASP A 167 5.34 4.80 -5.87
N GLY A 168 5.65 3.89 -4.97
CA GLY A 168 5.36 4.03 -3.54
C GLY A 168 6.62 3.97 -2.68
N THR A 169 6.66 4.79 -1.64
CA THR A 169 7.62 4.68 -0.54
C THR A 169 6.88 4.27 0.72
N LEU A 170 7.33 3.24 1.41
CA LEU A 170 6.74 2.71 2.64
C LEU A 170 7.78 2.67 3.74
N ALA A 171 7.69 3.58 4.70
CA ALA A 171 8.53 3.64 5.89
C ALA A 171 7.86 2.89 7.04
N GLN A 172 8.54 1.91 7.62
CA GLN A 172 8.06 1.18 8.80
C GLN A 172 8.54 1.87 10.07
N LEU A 173 7.60 2.18 10.98
CA LEU A 173 7.86 3.00 12.16
C LEU A 173 7.68 2.23 13.46
N ALA A 174 6.66 1.37 13.56
CA ALA A 174 6.43 0.54 14.74
C ALA A 174 5.86 -0.82 14.35
N GLY A 175 6.25 -1.87 15.04
CA GLY A 175 5.89 -3.24 14.70
C GLY A 175 6.50 -3.68 13.37
N THR A 176 6.15 -4.86 12.90
CA THR A 176 6.76 -5.50 11.73
C THR A 176 5.72 -5.75 10.66
N LYS A 177 6.12 -5.63 9.39
CA LYS A 177 5.30 -6.03 8.24
C LYS A 177 5.99 -7.10 7.43
N GLN A 178 5.24 -8.13 7.07
CA GLN A 178 5.64 -9.08 6.02
C GLN A 178 5.12 -8.55 4.68
N VAL A 179 6.02 -8.39 3.72
CA VAL A 179 5.69 -7.91 2.37
C VAL A 179 6.03 -9.00 1.37
N THR A 180 5.03 -9.45 0.63
CA THR A 180 5.20 -10.37 -0.49
C THR A 180 5.10 -9.60 -1.79
N LEU A 181 6.12 -9.71 -2.65
CA LEU A 181 6.20 -9.01 -3.93
C LEU A 181 6.21 -9.97 -5.12
N PHE A 182 5.61 -9.53 -6.25
CA PHE A 182 5.78 -10.18 -7.55
C PHE A 182 5.98 -9.11 -8.64
N PRO A 183 6.82 -9.39 -9.67
CA PRO A 183 7.06 -8.44 -10.73
C PRO A 183 5.84 -8.26 -11.64
N PRO A 184 5.72 -7.10 -12.32
CA PRO A 184 4.62 -6.80 -13.25
C PRO A 184 4.44 -7.83 -14.37
N SER A 185 5.52 -8.54 -14.77
CA SER A 185 5.50 -9.60 -15.77
C SER A 185 4.59 -10.78 -15.39
N GLN A 186 4.30 -10.95 -14.11
CA GLN A 186 3.42 -12.02 -13.60
C GLN A 186 1.94 -11.65 -13.57
N LEU A 187 1.54 -10.51 -14.14
CA LEU A 187 0.19 -9.95 -14.08
C LEU A 187 -0.92 -11.01 -14.25
N TYR A 188 -0.87 -11.79 -15.32
CA TYR A 188 -1.94 -12.76 -15.61
C TYR A 188 -1.80 -14.07 -14.84
N ASN A 189 -0.61 -14.39 -14.36
CA ASN A 189 -0.36 -15.52 -13.48
C ASN A 189 -0.88 -15.26 -12.06
N LEU A 190 -1.07 -13.99 -11.69
CA LEU A 190 -1.65 -13.54 -10.43
C LEU A 190 -3.17 -13.30 -10.48
N TYR A 191 -3.84 -13.66 -11.57
CA TYR A 191 -5.30 -13.64 -11.72
C TYR A 191 -5.96 -12.32 -11.31
N PRO A 192 -5.63 -11.17 -11.93
CA PRO A 192 -6.25 -9.90 -11.63
C PRO A 192 -7.77 -9.93 -11.87
N PHE A 193 -8.52 -9.09 -11.16
CA PHE A 193 -9.91 -8.83 -11.51
C PHE A 193 -9.98 -8.16 -12.88
N SER A 194 -11.04 -8.44 -13.63
CA SER A 194 -11.23 -7.86 -14.96
C SER A 194 -11.43 -6.34 -14.88
N VAL A 195 -10.86 -5.60 -15.82
CA VAL A 195 -11.12 -4.15 -15.97
C VAL A 195 -12.59 -3.85 -16.24
N TRP A 196 -13.30 -4.75 -16.91
CA TRP A 196 -14.72 -4.63 -17.19
C TRP A 196 -15.59 -4.62 -15.92
N ASN A 197 -15.09 -5.12 -14.81
CA ASN A 197 -15.79 -5.04 -13.53
C ASN A 197 -16.04 -3.58 -13.10
N HIS A 198 -15.23 -2.64 -13.57
CA HIS A 198 -15.44 -1.23 -13.27
C HIS A 198 -16.69 -0.64 -13.90
N LEU A 199 -17.13 -1.14 -15.07
CA LEU A 199 -18.40 -0.71 -15.68
C LEU A 199 -19.60 -1.04 -14.79
N MET A 200 -19.57 -2.24 -14.17
CA MET A 200 -20.70 -2.75 -13.38
C MET A 200 -20.64 -2.34 -11.91
N HIS A 201 -19.45 -2.08 -11.38
CA HIS A 201 -19.24 -1.91 -9.94
C HIS A 201 -18.47 -0.63 -9.57
N GLY A 202 -18.09 0.20 -10.57
CA GLY A 202 -17.26 1.39 -10.35
C GLY A 202 -15.94 1.04 -9.66
N ALA A 203 -15.55 1.83 -8.68
CA ALA A 203 -14.32 1.61 -7.92
C ALA A 203 -14.39 0.46 -6.90
N LYS A 204 -15.56 -0.16 -6.68
CA LYS A 204 -15.76 -1.21 -5.66
C LYS A 204 -14.96 -2.48 -5.91
N ARG A 205 -14.81 -2.87 -7.19
CA ARG A 205 -13.99 -4.02 -7.60
C ARG A 205 -12.84 -3.52 -8.46
N ARG A 206 -11.77 -3.12 -7.82
CA ARG A 206 -10.61 -2.57 -8.50
C ARG A 206 -9.85 -3.66 -9.25
N ALA A 207 -9.64 -3.45 -10.55
CA ALA A 207 -8.91 -4.36 -11.41
C ALA A 207 -7.45 -4.57 -11.02
N VAL A 208 -6.92 -3.76 -10.13
CA VAL A 208 -5.55 -3.88 -9.60
C VAL A 208 -5.38 -5.00 -8.57
N TYR A 209 -6.45 -5.60 -8.07
CA TYR A 209 -6.40 -6.68 -7.08
C TYR A 209 -6.32 -8.06 -7.72
N SER A 210 -5.62 -8.97 -7.03
CA SER A 210 -5.56 -10.41 -7.34
C SER A 210 -6.72 -11.15 -6.70
N LYS A 211 -7.21 -12.19 -7.39
CA LYS A 211 -8.16 -13.16 -6.83
C LYS A 211 -7.50 -14.21 -5.93
N VAL A 212 -6.18 -14.30 -5.95
CA VAL A 212 -5.41 -15.32 -5.25
C VAL A 212 -4.95 -14.84 -3.88
N TYR A 213 -4.91 -15.74 -2.91
CA TYR A 213 -4.17 -15.59 -1.66
C TYR A 213 -2.79 -16.22 -1.84
N PRO A 214 -1.69 -15.46 -1.85
CA PRO A 214 -0.37 -15.99 -2.21
C PRO A 214 0.18 -17.02 -1.22
N ASP A 215 -0.21 -16.96 0.05
CA ASP A 215 0.23 -17.91 1.08
C ASP A 215 -0.61 -19.20 1.10
N ASN A 216 -1.83 -19.17 0.57
CA ASN A 216 -2.72 -20.33 0.50
C ASN A 216 -3.45 -20.36 -0.86
N PRO A 217 -2.75 -20.54 -1.98
CA PRO A 217 -3.35 -20.49 -3.30
C PRO A 217 -4.14 -21.77 -3.59
N ASP A 218 -5.40 -21.64 -4.00
CA ASP A 218 -6.14 -22.76 -4.59
C ASP A 218 -5.63 -23.02 -6.02
N LEU A 219 -4.68 -23.93 -6.14
CA LEU A 219 -4.05 -24.25 -7.43
C LEU A 219 -4.95 -25.05 -8.38
N LYS A 220 -6.08 -25.59 -7.91
CA LYS A 220 -7.10 -26.18 -8.77
C LYS A 220 -7.87 -25.10 -9.51
N VAL A 221 -8.19 -24.02 -8.82
CA VAL A 221 -8.90 -22.84 -9.37
C VAL A 221 -7.94 -21.90 -10.10
N PHE A 222 -6.72 -21.74 -9.61
CA PHE A 222 -5.72 -20.79 -10.10
C PHE A 222 -4.41 -21.49 -10.54
N PRO A 223 -4.44 -22.42 -11.52
CA PRO A 223 -3.28 -23.26 -11.89
C PRO A 223 -2.07 -22.44 -12.40
N LYS A 224 -2.30 -21.31 -13.07
CA LYS A 224 -1.19 -20.44 -13.56
C LYS A 224 -0.41 -19.79 -12.44
N PHE A 225 -0.94 -19.73 -11.21
CA PHE A 225 -0.23 -19.14 -10.08
C PHE A 225 1.10 -19.89 -9.79
N LYS A 226 1.19 -21.19 -10.13
CA LYS A 226 2.45 -21.94 -10.06
C LYS A 226 3.58 -21.28 -10.83
N MET A 227 3.26 -20.58 -11.94
CA MET A 227 4.27 -19.88 -12.75
C MET A 227 4.75 -18.59 -12.09
N ALA A 228 3.96 -17.98 -11.21
CA ALA A 228 4.35 -16.80 -10.48
C ALA A 228 5.26 -17.12 -9.27
N MET A 229 5.11 -18.29 -8.66
CA MET A 229 5.83 -18.67 -7.43
C MET A 229 7.35 -18.54 -7.50
N PRO A 230 8.05 -18.91 -8.59
CA PRO A 230 9.51 -18.72 -8.70
C PRO A 230 9.95 -17.25 -8.71
N HIS A 231 9.01 -16.31 -8.91
CA HIS A 231 9.25 -14.87 -8.94
C HIS A 231 8.80 -14.17 -7.66
N ARG A 232 8.34 -14.93 -6.66
CA ARG A 232 7.94 -14.40 -5.35
C ARG A 232 9.17 -13.89 -4.61
N ILE A 233 9.00 -12.71 -3.99
CA ILE A 233 9.99 -12.09 -3.13
C ILE A 233 9.31 -11.77 -1.81
N ASP A 234 9.84 -12.26 -0.70
CA ASP A 234 9.34 -11.98 0.63
C ASP A 234 10.32 -11.11 1.40
N ILE A 235 9.80 -10.06 2.02
CA ILE A 235 10.54 -9.08 2.81
C ILE A 235 9.90 -8.95 4.18
N THR A 236 10.70 -9.05 5.23
CA THR A 236 10.30 -8.67 6.57
C THR A 236 10.76 -7.23 6.80
N LEU A 237 9.82 -6.29 6.82
CA LEU A 237 10.08 -4.86 6.97
C LEU A 237 10.02 -4.50 8.45
N GLN A 238 11.17 -4.08 9.01
CA GLN A 238 11.36 -3.75 10.41
C GLN A 238 11.24 -2.23 10.67
N PRO A 239 10.96 -1.79 11.90
CA PRO A 239 11.05 -0.37 12.26
C PRO A 239 12.41 0.23 11.85
N GLY A 240 12.37 1.45 11.30
CA GLY A 240 13.56 2.12 10.77
C GLY A 240 13.91 1.78 9.32
N GLU A 241 13.22 0.81 8.72
CA GLU A 241 13.43 0.42 7.32
C GLU A 241 12.40 1.06 6.39
N MET A 242 12.81 1.26 5.15
CA MET A 242 11.93 1.74 4.10
C MET A 242 12.01 0.88 2.85
N LEU A 243 10.83 0.63 2.25
CA LEU A 243 10.68 -0.09 1.00
C LEU A 243 10.16 0.85 -0.09
N PHE A 244 10.91 0.97 -1.19
CA PHE A 244 10.44 1.54 -2.45
C PHE A 244 9.77 0.46 -3.28
N ILE A 245 8.51 0.66 -3.64
CA ILE A 245 7.72 -0.26 -4.46
C ILE A 245 7.37 0.46 -5.77
N PRO A 246 7.98 0.07 -6.90
CA PRO A 246 7.69 0.70 -8.18
C PRO A 246 6.27 0.41 -8.67
N ALA A 247 5.74 1.31 -9.47
CA ALA A 247 4.43 1.16 -10.12
C ALA A 247 4.29 -0.18 -10.86
N GLY A 248 3.18 -0.85 -10.65
CA GLY A 248 2.86 -2.13 -11.26
C GLY A 248 3.42 -3.36 -10.56
N TRP A 249 4.28 -3.19 -9.55
CA TRP A 249 4.70 -4.31 -8.71
C TRP A 249 3.56 -4.77 -7.81
N TRP A 250 3.27 -6.05 -7.88
CA TRP A 250 2.29 -6.67 -7.02
C TRP A 250 2.82 -6.80 -5.61
N HIS A 251 2.01 -6.44 -4.63
CA HIS A 251 2.38 -6.55 -3.24
C HIS A 251 1.19 -6.94 -2.37
N GLU A 252 1.46 -7.83 -1.42
CA GLU A 252 0.62 -8.13 -0.26
C GLU A 252 1.39 -7.71 0.98
N ILE A 253 0.72 -7.03 1.91
CA ILE A 253 1.38 -6.51 3.11
C ILE A 253 0.58 -6.94 4.32
N THR A 254 1.19 -7.76 5.18
CA THR A 254 0.60 -8.25 6.42
C THR A 254 1.32 -7.65 7.62
N SER A 255 0.56 -7.05 8.53
CA SER A 255 1.05 -6.63 9.85
C SER A 255 1.27 -7.86 10.71
N VAL A 256 2.50 -8.09 11.22
CA VAL A 256 2.86 -9.29 11.98
C VAL A 256 3.32 -8.96 13.40
N GLY A 257 3.36 -9.97 14.27
CA GLY A 257 3.76 -9.84 15.67
C GLY A 257 2.55 -9.54 16.57
N HIS A 258 2.75 -8.64 17.52
CA HIS A 258 1.76 -8.26 18.53
C HIS A 258 1.65 -6.74 18.65
N GLY A 259 0.48 -6.26 19.10
CA GLY A 259 0.26 -4.84 19.35
C GLY A 259 0.03 -4.02 18.09
N MET A 260 0.40 -2.75 18.16
CA MET A 260 0.25 -1.78 17.09
C MET A 260 1.35 -1.94 16.04
N VAL A 261 0.95 -1.91 14.78
CA VAL A 261 1.84 -1.83 13.62
C VAL A 261 1.57 -0.51 12.89
N CYS A 262 2.62 0.30 12.70
CA CYS A 262 2.50 1.64 12.14
C CYS A 262 3.52 1.88 11.05
N SER A 263 3.07 2.47 9.94
CA SER A 263 3.93 2.91 8.84
C SER A 263 3.40 4.18 8.20
N ILE A 264 4.27 4.88 7.48
CA ILE A 264 3.93 6.03 6.64
C ILE A 264 4.28 5.69 5.20
N ASN A 265 3.43 6.10 4.26
CA ASN A 265 3.73 6.01 2.85
C ASN A 265 3.43 7.30 2.11
N ARG A 266 4.01 7.42 0.92
CA ARG A 266 3.68 8.43 -0.09
C ARG A 266 3.72 7.80 -1.47
N TRP A 267 2.87 8.29 -2.39
CA TRP A 267 2.90 7.90 -3.78
C TRP A 267 3.45 9.02 -4.68
N TRP A 268 4.12 8.61 -5.74
CA TRP A 268 4.85 9.46 -6.64
C TRP A 268 4.40 9.25 -8.08
N ASN A 269 4.33 10.34 -8.84
CA ASN A 269 4.05 10.25 -10.26
C ASN A 269 5.19 9.50 -10.98
N VAL A 270 4.79 8.64 -11.91
CA VAL A 270 5.72 7.92 -12.76
C VAL A 270 5.88 8.66 -14.09
N PRO A 271 7.10 8.84 -14.60
CA PRO A 271 7.34 9.43 -15.91
C PRO A 271 6.53 8.75 -17.02
N LEU A 272 6.08 9.52 -18.02
CA LEU A 272 5.25 9.00 -19.12
C LEU A 272 5.94 7.83 -19.86
N SER A 273 7.25 7.88 -20.05
CA SER A 273 8.02 6.79 -20.66
C SER A 273 7.84 5.46 -19.96
N ARG A 274 7.86 5.46 -18.62
CA ARG A 274 7.59 4.26 -17.79
C ARG A 274 6.09 3.92 -17.69
N THR A 275 5.21 4.88 -17.98
CA THR A 275 3.77 4.62 -17.98
C THR A 275 3.34 3.76 -19.15
N PHE A 276 3.77 4.11 -20.35
CA PHE A 276 3.40 3.39 -21.58
C PHE A 276 4.10 2.05 -21.73
N SER A 277 5.28 1.88 -21.16
CA SER A 277 5.99 0.58 -21.14
C SER A 277 5.44 -0.40 -20.11
N ASN A 278 4.58 0.04 -19.17
CA ASN A 278 4.04 -0.80 -18.11
C ASN A 278 2.53 -1.05 -18.31
N TRP A 279 2.22 -2.25 -18.86
CA TRP A 279 0.83 -2.65 -19.11
C TRP A 279 -0.05 -2.66 -17.85
N SER A 280 0.50 -3.05 -16.69
CA SER A 280 -0.26 -3.03 -15.42
C SER A 280 -0.75 -1.63 -15.09
N LYS A 281 0.09 -0.62 -15.32
CA LYS A 281 -0.27 0.78 -15.08
C LYS A 281 -1.34 1.26 -16.07
N LEU A 282 -1.14 1.01 -17.37
CA LEU A 282 -2.13 1.36 -18.39
C LEU A 282 -3.48 0.69 -18.11
N ARG A 283 -3.46 -0.56 -17.69
CA ARG A 283 -4.64 -1.32 -17.29
C ARG A 283 -5.39 -0.68 -16.12
N ALA A 284 -4.67 -0.13 -15.12
CA ALA A 284 -5.28 0.57 -13.99
C ALA A 284 -5.99 1.86 -14.46
N HIS A 285 -5.38 2.62 -15.38
CA HIS A 285 -6.00 3.81 -15.97
C HIS A 285 -7.24 3.46 -16.80
N ILE A 286 -7.19 2.41 -17.61
CA ILE A 286 -8.36 1.91 -18.35
C ILE A 286 -9.49 1.56 -17.37
N GLY A 287 -9.19 0.84 -16.29
CA GLY A 287 -10.18 0.52 -15.26
C GLY A 287 -10.81 1.77 -14.63
N SER A 288 -9.99 2.79 -14.35
CA SER A 288 -10.48 4.05 -13.80
C SER A 288 -11.43 4.76 -14.78
N LEU A 289 -11.09 4.83 -16.06
CA LEU A 289 -11.95 5.41 -17.10
C LEU A 289 -13.26 4.65 -17.22
N LEU A 290 -13.23 3.32 -17.25
CA LEU A 290 -14.43 2.47 -17.30
C LEU A 290 -15.32 2.62 -16.06
N GLY A 291 -14.77 3.04 -14.94
CA GLY A 291 -15.51 3.31 -13.69
C GLY A 291 -16.26 4.65 -13.66
N ILE A 292 -15.96 5.59 -14.58
CA ILE A 292 -16.54 6.94 -14.58
C ILE A 292 -18.07 6.91 -14.68
N PRO A 293 -18.69 6.18 -15.63
CA PRO A 293 -20.17 6.19 -15.79
C PRO A 293 -20.86 5.76 -14.48
N HIS A 294 -20.41 4.68 -13.88
CA HIS A 294 -20.97 4.20 -12.62
C HIS A 294 -20.77 5.20 -11.47
N THR A 295 -19.63 5.88 -11.43
CA THR A 295 -19.36 6.91 -10.42
C THR A 295 -20.26 8.11 -10.59
N LEU A 296 -20.50 8.55 -11.81
CA LEU A 296 -21.43 9.65 -12.13
C LEU A 296 -22.87 9.30 -11.74
N LEU A 297 -23.31 8.06 -12.03
CA LEU A 297 -24.65 7.59 -11.62
C LEU A 297 -24.80 7.60 -10.10
N ASN A 298 -23.79 7.10 -9.34
CA ASN A 298 -23.81 7.13 -7.88
C ASN A 298 -23.79 8.57 -7.33
N PHE A 299 -23.08 9.47 -7.99
CA PHE A 299 -23.07 10.88 -7.62
C PHE A 299 -24.43 11.53 -7.83
N ALA A 300 -25.06 11.28 -8.99
CA ALA A 300 -26.41 11.78 -9.30
C ALA A 300 -27.45 11.23 -8.29
N ASP A 301 -27.39 9.94 -7.94
CA ASP A 301 -28.25 9.35 -6.90
C ASP A 301 -28.01 10.00 -5.52
N ALA A 302 -26.75 10.24 -5.15
CA ALA A 302 -26.42 10.93 -3.91
C ALA A 302 -26.97 12.36 -3.88
N MET A 303 -26.91 13.09 -5.00
CA MET A 303 -27.45 14.45 -5.11
C MET A 303 -28.98 14.50 -5.08
N ALA A 304 -29.65 13.49 -5.65
CA ALA A 304 -31.10 13.39 -5.64
C ALA A 304 -31.69 12.99 -4.27
N SER A 305 -30.86 12.46 -3.37
CA SER A 305 -31.30 12.00 -2.05
C SER A 305 -31.30 13.13 -1.03
N SER A 306 -32.48 13.64 -0.61
CA SER A 306 -32.58 14.74 0.37
C SER A 306 -32.04 14.35 1.75
N ASP A 307 -32.43 13.20 2.28
CA ASP A 307 -32.19 12.82 3.69
C ASP A 307 -30.85 12.11 3.93
N SER A 308 -30.24 11.54 2.89
CA SER A 308 -28.99 10.78 3.00
C SER A 308 -27.84 11.32 2.15
N ARG A 309 -28.00 12.51 1.57
CA ARG A 309 -27.03 13.14 0.66
C ARG A 309 -25.61 13.18 1.21
N GLN A 310 -25.44 13.73 2.40
CA GLN A 310 -24.11 13.86 3.01
C GLN A 310 -23.45 12.50 3.27
N HIS A 311 -24.23 11.52 3.73
CA HIS A 311 -23.74 10.17 3.98
C HIS A 311 -23.31 9.48 2.69
N LYS A 312 -24.13 9.56 1.62
CA LYS A 312 -23.81 8.99 0.31
C LYS A 312 -22.60 9.66 -0.34
N LEU A 313 -22.48 10.99 -0.26
CA LEU A 313 -21.34 11.73 -0.78
C LEU A 313 -20.05 11.38 -0.02
N ARG A 314 -20.08 11.32 1.31
CA ARG A 314 -18.92 10.87 2.11
C ARG A 314 -18.50 9.45 1.73
N ALA A 315 -19.46 8.54 1.60
CA ALA A 315 -19.18 7.15 1.17
C ALA A 315 -18.57 7.07 -0.24
N LEU A 316 -18.95 7.96 -1.16
CA LEU A 316 -18.33 8.07 -2.49
C LEU A 316 -16.89 8.57 -2.40
N ILE A 317 -16.66 9.68 -1.70
CA ILE A 317 -15.32 10.29 -1.56
C ILE A 317 -14.34 9.33 -0.88
N GLN A 318 -14.78 8.56 0.11
CA GLN A 318 -13.95 7.58 0.80
C GLN A 318 -13.52 6.39 -0.07
N ARG A 319 -14.10 6.21 -1.26
CA ARG A 319 -13.72 5.17 -2.23
C ARG A 319 -12.53 5.56 -3.12
N PHE A 320 -12.25 6.84 -3.23
CA PHE A 320 -11.11 7.40 -3.96
C PHE A 320 -9.94 7.74 -3.05
#